data_1145213ac24c7f18bfa519537c2805a2
#
_entry.id   1145213ac24c7f18bfa519537c2805a2
#
_cell.length_a   1.000
_cell.length_b   1.000
_cell.length_c   1.000
_cell.angle_alpha   90.00
_cell.angle_beta   90.00
_cell.angle_gamma   90.00
#
_symmetry.space_group_name_H-M   'P 1'
#
loop_
_entity.id
_entity.type
_entity.pdbx_description
1 polymer ?
#
loop_
_entity_poly.entity_id
_entity_poly.type
_entity_poly.pdbx_seq_one_letter_code
_entity_poly.pdbx_strand_id
1 'polypeptide(L)'
;MNVTAVERQDFFGMPAWRVSSPSGATALVAERGATVLSWQPRPGDEVIDGYVSGEELDGHIGNRSLIMAPWCGRVAGGAYSFGGRSHRLPGGAELSGGRVTGLDFARVGTGDPLVLKGSLQGDDGYPWDLEITVIVALEAGSDEQENLSVTIDVRNDSDAPAPVTLGWHPYVRMPGLAGISNLSL
;
A
#
# COMPACT_ATOMS: atom_id res chain seq x y z
N MET A 1 15.18 -24.64 -10.61
CA MET A 1 14.64 -23.85 -9.48
C MET A 1 13.71 -22.82 -10.10
N ASN A 2 12.41 -22.96 -9.86
CA ASN A 2 11.46 -21.95 -10.28
C ASN A 2 11.60 -20.76 -9.32
N VAL A 3 11.93 -19.60 -9.84
CA VAL A 3 12.17 -18.37 -9.07
C VAL A 3 10.98 -17.45 -9.28
N THR A 4 10.51 -16.80 -8.24
CA THR A 4 9.53 -15.72 -8.33
C THR A 4 10.07 -14.62 -9.23
N ALA A 5 9.27 -14.18 -10.20
CA ALA A 5 9.65 -13.13 -11.14
C ALA A 5 9.03 -11.80 -10.73
N VAL A 6 9.79 -10.71 -10.87
CA VAL A 6 9.31 -9.34 -10.66
C VAL A 6 9.56 -8.53 -11.93
N GLU A 7 8.49 -8.18 -12.63
CA GLU A 7 8.53 -7.55 -13.94
C GLU A 7 7.79 -6.21 -13.93
N ARG A 8 8.35 -5.23 -14.66
CA ARG A 8 7.69 -3.94 -14.84
C ARG A 8 6.47 -4.10 -15.73
N GLN A 9 5.39 -3.44 -15.33
CA GLN A 9 4.13 -3.38 -16.06
C GLN A 9 3.70 -1.91 -16.23
N ASP A 10 2.75 -1.68 -17.11
CA ASP A 10 2.00 -0.44 -17.23
C ASP A 10 0.58 -0.66 -16.72
N PHE A 11 0.10 0.24 -15.86
CA PHE A 11 -1.27 0.27 -15.39
C PHE A 11 -1.90 1.59 -15.84
N PHE A 12 -2.51 1.60 -17.02
CA PHE A 12 -3.14 2.80 -17.62
C PHE A 12 -2.21 4.02 -17.66
N GLY A 13 -0.97 3.84 -18.09
CA GLY A 13 0.05 4.89 -18.15
C GLY A 13 0.84 5.11 -16.85
N MET A 14 0.50 4.41 -15.77
CA MET A 14 1.20 4.49 -14.50
C MET A 14 2.14 3.30 -14.30
N PRO A 15 3.37 3.53 -13.77
CA PRO A 15 4.30 2.43 -13.50
C PRO A 15 3.75 1.46 -12.45
N ALA A 16 3.86 0.17 -12.74
CA ALA A 16 3.49 -0.91 -11.84
C ALA A 16 4.47 -2.07 -11.95
N TRP A 17 4.38 -3.02 -11.02
CA TRP A 17 5.22 -4.20 -10.93
C TRP A 17 4.35 -5.44 -10.75
N ARG A 18 4.57 -6.44 -11.60
CA ARG A 18 3.98 -7.76 -11.44
C ARG A 18 4.96 -8.66 -10.71
N VAL A 19 4.49 -9.28 -9.63
CA VAL A 19 5.19 -10.35 -8.93
C VAL A 19 4.49 -11.66 -9.31
N SER A 20 5.23 -12.66 -9.76
CA SER A 20 4.69 -13.95 -10.22
C SER A 20 5.42 -15.09 -9.57
N SER A 21 4.69 -15.99 -8.90
CA SER A 21 5.27 -17.21 -8.33
C SER A 21 5.33 -18.34 -9.35
N PRO A 22 6.16 -19.36 -9.10
CA PRO A 22 6.24 -20.55 -9.94
C PRO A 22 4.95 -21.35 -10.03
N SER A 23 4.07 -21.27 -9.04
CA SER A 23 2.75 -21.91 -9.01
C SER A 23 1.72 -21.24 -9.93
N GLY A 24 2.04 -20.03 -10.42
CA GLY A 24 1.15 -19.21 -11.24
C GLY A 24 0.37 -18.15 -10.46
N ALA A 25 0.59 -18.01 -9.16
CA ALA A 25 0.04 -16.88 -8.41
C ALA A 25 0.68 -15.56 -8.86
N THR A 26 -0.10 -14.47 -8.84
CA THR A 26 0.38 -13.15 -9.27
C THR A 26 -0.14 -12.04 -8.38
N ALA A 27 0.69 -11.04 -8.14
CA ALA A 27 0.28 -9.76 -7.59
C ALA A 27 0.70 -8.62 -8.53
N LEU A 28 -0.11 -7.56 -8.61
CA LEU A 28 0.20 -6.33 -9.33
C LEU A 28 0.24 -5.17 -8.34
N VAL A 29 1.33 -4.40 -8.34
CA VAL A 29 1.57 -3.32 -7.39
C VAL A 29 1.95 -2.06 -8.15
N ALA A 30 1.21 -0.97 -7.96
CA ALA A 30 1.55 0.33 -8.54
C ALA A 30 2.68 1.02 -7.78
N GLU A 31 3.49 1.82 -8.47
CA GLU A 31 4.46 2.72 -7.81
C GLU A 31 3.72 3.86 -7.07
N ARG A 32 2.57 4.31 -7.56
CA ARG A 32 1.71 5.28 -6.89
C ARG A 32 1.18 4.70 -5.57
N GLY A 33 1.61 5.26 -4.43
CA GLY A 33 1.20 4.85 -3.09
C GLY A 33 1.64 3.42 -2.71
N ALA A 34 2.52 2.77 -3.47
CA ALA A 34 2.85 1.34 -3.36
C ALA A 34 1.58 0.45 -3.27
N THR A 35 0.57 0.79 -4.08
CA THR A 35 -0.78 0.23 -4.00
C THR A 35 -0.86 -1.16 -4.60
N VAL A 36 -1.34 -2.15 -3.84
CA VAL A 36 -1.64 -3.49 -4.35
C VAL A 36 -2.93 -3.42 -5.17
N LEU A 37 -2.81 -3.56 -6.48
CA LEU A 37 -3.92 -3.45 -7.44
C LEU A 37 -4.67 -4.76 -7.66
N SER A 38 -3.97 -5.88 -7.55
CA SER A 38 -4.50 -7.21 -7.82
C SER A 38 -3.69 -8.24 -7.05
N TRP A 39 -4.35 -9.30 -6.59
CA TRP A 39 -3.73 -10.52 -6.13
C TRP A 39 -4.56 -11.71 -6.53
N GLN A 40 -3.94 -12.63 -7.28
CA GLN A 40 -4.53 -13.88 -7.73
C GLN A 40 -3.69 -15.04 -7.18
N PRO A 41 -4.15 -15.74 -6.13
CA PRO A 41 -3.48 -16.94 -5.61
C PRO A 41 -3.48 -18.09 -6.63
N ARG A 42 -4.44 -18.08 -7.57
CA ARG A 42 -4.51 -18.93 -8.74
C ARG A 42 -4.92 -18.09 -9.95
N PRO A 43 -4.54 -18.49 -11.16
CA PRO A 43 -4.96 -17.78 -12.37
C PRO A 43 -6.50 -17.61 -12.44
N GLY A 44 -6.94 -16.34 -12.47
CA GLY A 44 -8.36 -15.99 -12.52
C GLY A 44 -9.07 -15.80 -11.18
N ASP A 45 -8.49 -16.22 -10.07
CA ASP A 45 -9.05 -16.07 -8.71
C ASP A 45 -8.65 -14.71 -8.12
N GLU A 46 -9.27 -13.62 -8.56
CA GLU A 46 -8.97 -12.28 -8.03
C GLU A 46 -9.50 -12.09 -6.61
N VAL A 47 -8.61 -11.80 -5.68
CA VAL A 47 -8.90 -11.60 -4.25
C VAL A 47 -8.96 -10.14 -3.85
N ILE A 48 -8.19 -9.28 -4.50
CA ILE A 48 -8.17 -7.84 -4.18
C ILE A 48 -9.13 -7.09 -5.11
N ASP A 49 -10.02 -6.28 -4.53
CA ASP A 49 -10.83 -5.32 -5.28
C ASP A 49 -10.02 -4.03 -5.45
N GLY A 50 -9.15 -4.04 -6.45
CA GLY A 50 -8.26 -2.91 -6.77
C GLY A 50 -8.94 -1.85 -7.64
N TYR A 51 -8.11 -0.97 -8.20
CA TYR A 51 -8.55 0.06 -9.13
C TYR A 51 -8.68 -0.50 -10.55
N VAL A 52 -9.58 0.08 -11.34
CA VAL A 52 -9.84 -0.35 -12.73
C VAL A 52 -9.35 0.66 -13.76
N SER A 53 -8.84 1.82 -13.32
CA SER A 53 -8.24 2.83 -14.20
C SER A 53 -7.15 3.63 -13.48
N GLY A 54 -6.30 4.31 -14.25
CA GLY A 54 -5.29 5.23 -13.70
C GLY A 54 -5.92 6.42 -12.99
N GLU A 55 -7.05 6.94 -13.49
CA GLU A 55 -7.79 8.04 -12.87
C GLU A 55 -8.33 7.66 -11.47
N GLU A 56 -8.89 6.45 -11.33
CA GLU A 56 -9.34 5.95 -10.03
C GLU A 56 -8.18 5.78 -9.04
N LEU A 57 -7.04 5.27 -9.53
CA LEU A 57 -5.84 5.11 -8.70
C LEU A 57 -5.28 6.47 -8.27
N ASP A 58 -5.14 7.43 -9.18
CA ASP A 58 -4.62 8.76 -8.86
C ASP A 58 -5.55 9.53 -7.93
N GLY A 59 -6.87 9.37 -8.11
CA GLY A 59 -7.90 9.94 -7.24
C GLY A 59 -8.14 9.16 -5.94
N HIS A 60 -7.47 8.03 -5.73
CA HIS A 60 -7.63 7.14 -4.56
C HIS A 60 -9.10 6.80 -4.26
N ILE A 61 -9.89 6.55 -5.31
CA ILE A 61 -11.34 6.33 -5.18
C ILE A 61 -11.61 5.13 -4.24
N GLY A 62 -12.33 5.40 -3.14
CA GLY A 62 -12.66 4.40 -2.12
C GLY A 62 -11.48 4.00 -1.22
N ASN A 63 -10.28 4.59 -1.36
CA ASN A 63 -9.07 4.24 -0.60
C ASN A 63 -8.69 2.75 -0.69
N ARG A 64 -8.94 2.13 -1.86
CA ARG A 64 -8.71 0.69 -2.08
C ARG A 64 -7.22 0.37 -1.96
N SER A 65 -6.89 -0.65 -1.17
CA SER A 65 -5.51 -1.10 -0.92
C SER A 65 -4.53 0.00 -0.47
N LEU A 66 -5.06 1.03 0.19
CA LEU A 66 -4.27 2.16 0.67
C LEU A 66 -3.20 1.70 1.67
N ILE A 67 -1.95 2.01 1.41
CA ILE A 67 -0.90 1.98 2.42
C ILE A 67 -1.02 3.24 3.26
N MET A 68 -1.16 3.09 4.57
CA MET A 68 -1.40 4.19 5.49
C MET A 68 -0.15 4.47 6.32
N ALA A 69 0.40 5.66 6.17
CA ALA A 69 1.52 6.20 6.95
C ALA A 69 1.52 7.75 6.82
N PRO A 70 1.96 8.50 7.81
CA PRO A 70 2.38 8.12 9.16
C PRO A 70 1.22 7.95 10.14
N TRP A 71 -0.04 7.95 9.69
CA TRP A 71 -1.20 7.61 10.54
C TRP A 71 -2.23 6.77 9.78
N CYS A 72 -2.96 5.94 10.54
CA CYS A 72 -4.08 5.16 10.04
C CYS A 72 -5.40 5.92 10.26
N GLY A 73 -6.30 5.88 9.28
CA GLY A 73 -7.59 6.55 9.37
C GLY A 73 -7.48 8.08 9.37
N ARG A 74 -8.32 8.76 10.15
CA ARG A 74 -8.39 10.22 10.22
C ARG A 74 -7.90 10.75 11.56
N VAL A 75 -7.21 11.90 11.53
CA VAL A 75 -6.86 12.65 12.74
C VAL A 75 -8.02 13.59 13.07
N ALA A 76 -8.65 13.43 14.23
CA ALA A 76 -9.82 14.20 14.62
C ALA A 76 -9.53 15.72 14.60
N GLY A 77 -10.33 16.46 13.83
CA GLY A 77 -10.14 17.90 13.63
C GLY A 77 -8.81 18.31 12.96
N GLY A 78 -8.06 17.32 12.43
CA GLY A 78 -6.73 17.56 11.86
C GLY A 78 -5.68 18.05 12.87
N ALA A 79 -5.90 17.84 14.16
CA ALA A 79 -5.00 18.30 15.21
C ALA A 79 -4.56 17.14 16.11
N TYR A 80 -3.28 17.16 16.52
CA TYR A 80 -2.73 16.18 17.43
C TYR A 80 -1.62 16.81 18.29
N SER A 81 -1.25 16.12 19.37
CA SER A 81 -0.13 16.54 20.23
C SER A 81 0.92 15.45 20.30
N PHE A 82 2.17 15.80 20.15
CA PHE A 82 3.30 14.90 20.29
C PHE A 82 4.52 15.63 20.85
N GLY A 83 5.27 14.99 21.74
CA GLY A 83 6.46 15.58 22.36
C GLY A 83 6.19 16.90 23.12
N GLY A 84 4.97 17.09 23.65
CA GLY A 84 4.56 18.31 24.34
C GLY A 84 4.22 19.48 23.42
N ARG A 85 4.16 19.27 22.10
CA ARG A 85 3.79 20.28 21.10
C ARG A 85 2.50 19.90 20.41
N SER A 86 1.70 20.92 20.04
CA SER A 86 0.49 20.74 19.24
C SER A 86 0.82 20.97 17.77
N HIS A 87 0.28 20.10 16.93
CA HIS A 87 0.45 20.12 15.48
C HIS A 87 -0.93 20.17 14.81
N ARG A 88 -1.00 20.81 13.63
CA ARG A 88 -2.21 20.86 12.81
C ARG A 88 -1.88 20.49 11.38
N LEU A 89 -2.52 19.43 10.90
CA LEU A 89 -2.33 18.93 9.56
C LEU A 89 -2.92 19.90 8.51
N PRO A 90 -2.19 20.21 7.42
CA PRO A 90 -2.76 20.90 6.27
C PRO A 90 -3.93 20.07 5.71
N GLY A 91 -5.04 20.71 5.32
CA GLY A 91 -6.25 20.00 4.90
C GLY A 91 -7.14 19.48 6.02
N GLY A 92 -6.70 19.55 7.28
CA GLY A 92 -7.53 19.26 8.46
C GLY A 92 -7.97 17.80 8.55
N ALA A 93 -9.23 17.58 8.97
CA ALA A 93 -9.81 16.24 9.20
C ALA A 93 -10.08 15.43 7.93
N GLU A 94 -9.94 16.04 6.75
CA GLU A 94 -10.20 15.37 5.46
C GLU A 94 -9.10 14.38 5.06
N LEU A 95 -7.87 14.54 5.60
CA LEU A 95 -6.76 13.64 5.31
C LEU A 95 -6.96 12.27 5.99
N SER A 96 -7.31 11.27 5.18
CA SER A 96 -7.48 9.89 5.62
C SER A 96 -6.30 9.03 5.21
N GLY A 97 -5.79 8.18 6.13
CA GLY A 97 -4.78 7.17 5.81
C GLY A 97 -3.35 7.69 5.67
N GLY A 98 -3.05 8.85 6.22
CA GLY A 98 -1.70 9.41 6.19
C GLY A 98 -1.43 10.23 4.92
N ARG A 99 -0.16 10.21 4.46
CA ARG A 99 0.34 11.08 3.41
C ARG A 99 1.06 10.34 2.28
N VAL A 100 1.11 9.01 2.34
CA VAL A 100 1.88 8.21 1.37
C VAL A 100 1.12 7.88 0.09
N THR A 101 -0.20 8.06 0.08
CA THR A 101 -1.05 7.78 -1.10
C THR A 101 -0.63 8.56 -2.34
N GLY A 102 -0.29 9.82 -2.18
CA GLY A 102 0.15 10.70 -3.27
C GLY A 102 1.63 10.57 -3.61
N LEU A 103 2.39 9.69 -2.95
CA LEU A 103 3.81 9.49 -3.24
C LEU A 103 3.99 8.48 -4.37
N ASP A 104 4.99 8.75 -5.20
CA ASP A 104 5.51 7.75 -6.12
C ASP A 104 6.67 7.00 -5.45
N PHE A 105 6.54 5.69 -5.41
CA PHE A 105 7.56 4.80 -4.88
C PHE A 105 8.46 4.30 -6.02
N ALA A 106 9.75 4.17 -5.74
CA ALA A 106 10.69 3.60 -6.67
C ALA A 106 11.10 2.18 -6.25
N ARG A 107 11.23 1.27 -7.21
CA ARG A 107 11.77 -0.06 -6.95
C ARG A 107 13.24 0.02 -6.54
N VAL A 108 13.59 -0.73 -5.50
CA VAL A 108 14.95 -0.90 -5.00
C VAL A 108 15.39 -2.35 -5.20
N GLY A 109 16.57 -2.55 -5.74
CA GLY A 109 17.11 -3.88 -6.02
C GLY A 109 16.50 -4.55 -7.25
N THR A 110 16.82 -5.83 -7.42
CA THR A 110 16.35 -6.69 -8.51
C THR A 110 15.89 -8.04 -7.95
N GLY A 111 14.93 -8.69 -8.64
CA GLY A 111 14.42 -10.00 -8.21
C GLY A 111 13.31 -9.90 -7.17
N ASP A 112 13.13 -10.96 -6.41
CA ASP A 112 12.14 -11.16 -5.35
C ASP A 112 12.80 -10.97 -3.97
N PRO A 113 12.11 -10.37 -2.98
CA PRO A 113 10.80 -9.74 -3.07
C PRO A 113 10.79 -8.40 -3.84
N LEU A 114 9.60 -7.95 -4.25
CA LEU A 114 9.43 -6.57 -4.72
C LEU A 114 9.61 -5.60 -3.56
N VAL A 115 10.61 -4.73 -3.64
CA VAL A 115 10.86 -3.69 -2.64
C VAL A 115 10.64 -2.33 -3.28
N LEU A 116 9.71 -1.56 -2.75
CA LEU A 116 9.38 -0.19 -3.16
C LEU A 116 9.72 0.78 -2.04
N LYS A 117 10.39 1.89 -2.36
CA LYS A 117 10.73 2.96 -1.42
C LYS A 117 10.17 4.30 -1.86
N GLY A 118 9.61 5.02 -0.89
CA GLY A 118 9.13 6.40 -1.03
C GLY A 118 9.64 7.27 0.11
N SER A 119 9.77 8.57 -0.13
CA SER A 119 10.21 9.54 0.88
C SER A 119 9.11 10.55 1.14
N LEU A 120 8.74 10.72 2.39
CA LEU A 120 7.85 11.77 2.87
C LEU A 120 8.71 12.88 3.46
N GLN A 121 8.58 14.09 2.90
CA GLN A 121 9.19 15.29 3.46
C GLN A 121 8.27 15.88 4.52
N GLY A 122 8.86 16.28 5.64
CA GLY A 122 8.16 16.96 6.72
C GLY A 122 7.64 18.34 6.30
N ASP A 123 6.58 18.79 6.97
CA ASP A 123 6.01 20.13 6.82
C ASP A 123 5.56 20.69 8.19
N ASP A 124 4.94 21.87 8.20
CA ASP A 124 4.48 22.53 9.43
C ASP A 124 3.49 21.68 10.25
N GLY A 125 2.73 20.81 9.60
CA GLY A 125 1.75 19.94 10.26
C GLY A 125 2.31 18.60 10.73
N TYR A 126 3.34 18.10 10.07
CA TYR A 126 4.05 16.88 10.40
C TYR A 126 5.55 17.07 10.10
N PRO A 127 6.33 17.64 11.04
CA PRO A 127 7.68 18.12 10.75
C PRO A 127 8.76 17.00 10.84
N TRP A 128 8.49 15.83 10.34
CA TRP A 128 9.42 14.70 10.30
C TRP A 128 9.57 14.14 8.89
N ASP A 129 10.82 13.94 8.49
CA ASP A 129 11.16 13.25 7.25
C ASP A 129 11.15 11.74 7.49
N LEU A 130 10.47 11.01 6.62
CA LEU A 130 10.37 9.56 6.71
C LEU A 130 10.77 8.89 5.39
N GLU A 131 11.51 7.80 5.45
CA GLU A 131 11.61 6.82 4.36
C GLU A 131 10.63 5.69 4.64
N ILE A 132 9.75 5.42 3.69
CA ILE A 132 8.78 4.34 3.75
C ILE A 132 9.22 3.23 2.78
N THR A 133 9.32 2.00 3.27
CA THR A 133 9.61 0.83 2.47
C THR A 133 8.40 -0.09 2.49
N VAL A 134 7.92 -0.48 1.29
CA VAL A 134 6.87 -1.49 1.13
C VAL A 134 7.49 -2.69 0.44
N ILE A 135 7.38 -3.86 1.08
CA ILE A 135 7.90 -5.13 0.56
C ILE A 135 6.71 -6.02 0.25
N VAL A 136 6.65 -6.49 -0.99
CA VAL A 136 5.59 -7.40 -1.45
C VAL A 136 6.23 -8.70 -1.91
N ALA A 137 5.79 -9.80 -1.30
CA ALA A 137 6.25 -11.15 -1.61
C ALA A 137 5.08 -12.12 -1.81
N LEU A 138 5.29 -13.11 -2.66
CA LEU A 138 4.43 -14.28 -2.78
C LEU A 138 5.16 -15.46 -2.12
N GLU A 139 4.51 -16.09 -1.15
CA GLU A 139 5.10 -17.15 -0.34
C GLU A 139 4.23 -18.40 -0.41
N ALA A 140 4.87 -19.57 -0.59
CA ALA A 140 4.15 -20.82 -0.52
C ALA A 140 3.63 -21.06 0.92
N GLY A 141 2.35 -21.26 1.06
CA GLY A 141 1.71 -21.61 2.33
C GLY A 141 1.80 -23.10 2.65
N SER A 142 1.25 -23.51 3.80
CA SER A 142 1.34 -24.90 4.31
C SER A 142 0.52 -25.91 3.50
N ASP A 143 -0.50 -25.50 2.76
CA ASP A 143 -1.48 -26.37 2.10
C ASP A 143 -1.54 -26.15 0.58
N GLU A 144 -0.37 -25.98 -0.06
CA GLU A 144 -0.26 -25.62 -1.48
C GLU A 144 -1.00 -24.31 -1.84
N GLN A 145 -1.32 -23.51 -0.83
CA GLN A 145 -1.89 -22.18 -1.03
C GLN A 145 -0.77 -21.15 -1.15
N GLU A 146 -0.99 -20.14 -1.96
CA GLU A 146 -0.10 -19.00 -2.03
C GLU A 146 -0.56 -17.91 -1.07
N ASN A 147 0.39 -17.30 -0.38
CA ASN A 147 0.17 -16.17 0.49
C ASN A 147 0.74 -14.90 -0.13
N LEU A 148 -0.01 -13.79 -0.04
CA LEU A 148 0.52 -12.47 -0.30
C LEU A 148 0.99 -11.86 1.02
N SER A 149 2.27 -11.53 1.10
CA SER A 149 2.87 -10.81 2.23
C SER A 149 3.10 -9.36 1.82
N VAL A 150 2.61 -8.41 2.64
CA VAL A 150 2.84 -6.98 2.49
C VAL A 150 3.44 -6.45 3.78
N THR A 151 4.73 -6.12 3.76
CA THR A 151 5.44 -5.54 4.90
C THR A 151 5.62 -4.04 4.68
N ILE A 152 5.33 -3.25 5.70
CA ILE A 152 5.49 -1.79 5.69
C ILE A 152 6.49 -1.42 6.76
N ASP A 153 7.65 -0.89 6.36
CA ASP A 153 8.68 -0.37 7.24
C ASP A 153 8.79 1.14 7.11
N VAL A 154 9.02 1.81 8.23
CA VAL A 154 9.27 3.25 8.24
C VAL A 154 10.54 3.55 9.01
N ARG A 155 11.44 4.28 8.36
CA ARG A 155 12.61 4.88 8.98
C ARG A 155 12.37 6.37 9.16
N ASN A 156 12.59 6.86 10.38
CA ASN A 156 12.60 8.28 10.66
C ASN A 156 13.98 8.85 10.33
N ASP A 157 14.04 9.76 9.36
CA ASP A 157 15.26 10.42 8.90
C ASP A 157 15.49 11.78 9.58
N SER A 158 14.62 12.16 10.54
CA SER A 158 14.76 13.36 11.36
C SER A 158 15.53 13.10 12.65
N ASP A 159 16.10 14.14 13.23
CA ASP A 159 16.86 14.07 14.50
C ASP A 159 15.99 13.84 15.75
N ALA A 160 14.68 14.03 15.63
CA ALA A 160 13.72 13.90 16.74
C ALA A 160 12.78 12.71 16.55
N PRO A 161 12.28 12.09 17.63
CA PRO A 161 11.25 11.05 17.54
C PRO A 161 10.02 11.55 16.77
N ALA A 162 9.46 10.70 15.90
CA ALA A 162 8.26 10.97 15.11
C ALA A 162 7.09 10.08 15.57
N PRO A 163 5.84 10.59 15.62
CA PRO A 163 4.67 9.75 15.86
C PRO A 163 4.30 9.01 14.57
N VAL A 164 4.32 7.69 14.59
CA VAL A 164 4.01 6.86 13.42
C VAL A 164 3.05 5.75 13.78
N THR A 165 2.01 5.58 12.98
CA THR A 165 1.19 4.37 12.92
C THR A 165 1.06 3.92 11.47
N LEU A 166 1.06 2.61 11.24
CA LEU A 166 1.09 1.99 9.93
C LEU A 166 -0.14 1.12 9.71
N GLY A 167 -0.58 1.00 8.49
CA GLY A 167 -1.66 0.09 8.11
C GLY A 167 -1.77 -0.13 6.61
N TRP A 168 -2.52 -1.15 6.26
CA TRP A 168 -2.95 -1.45 4.91
C TRP A 168 -4.46 -1.59 4.90
N HIS A 169 -5.13 -1.08 3.87
CA HIS A 169 -6.59 -1.02 3.74
C HIS A 169 -7.07 -1.86 2.56
N PRO A 170 -6.86 -3.20 2.55
CA PRO A 170 -7.24 -4.04 1.44
C PRO A 170 -8.77 -4.12 1.33
N TYR A 171 -9.27 -4.08 0.10
CA TYR A 171 -10.64 -4.48 -0.21
C TYR A 171 -10.59 -5.89 -0.77
N VAL A 172 -11.28 -6.82 -0.10
CA VAL A 172 -11.26 -8.23 -0.46
C VAL A 172 -12.51 -8.57 -1.27
N ARG A 173 -12.31 -9.19 -2.42
CA ARG A 173 -13.38 -9.78 -3.22
C ARG A 173 -13.78 -11.13 -2.65
N MET A 174 -15.07 -11.37 -2.60
CA MET A 174 -15.63 -12.68 -2.27
C MET A 174 -16.17 -13.33 -3.56
N PRO A 175 -15.66 -14.48 -3.98
CA PRO A 175 -16.13 -15.17 -5.17
C PRO A 175 -17.64 -15.40 -5.13
N GLY A 176 -18.32 -15.09 -6.24
CA GLY A 176 -19.78 -15.26 -6.36
C GLY A 176 -20.63 -14.18 -5.70
N LEU A 177 -20.03 -13.15 -5.07
CA LEU A 177 -20.79 -12.02 -4.51
C LEU A 177 -20.52 -10.75 -5.32
N ALA A 178 -21.60 -10.07 -5.71
CA ALA A 178 -21.53 -8.78 -6.38
C ALA A 178 -21.17 -7.62 -5.43
N GLY A 179 -21.18 -7.88 -4.10
CA GLY A 179 -20.82 -6.92 -3.05
C GLY A 179 -20.95 -7.53 -1.65
N ILE A 180 -20.30 -6.87 -0.69
CA ILE A 180 -20.24 -7.32 0.72
C ILE A 180 -21.55 -7.14 1.50
N SER A 181 -22.52 -6.39 0.97
CA SER A 181 -23.81 -6.13 1.62
C SER A 181 -24.65 -7.40 1.88
N ASN A 182 -24.29 -8.51 1.24
CA ASN A 182 -24.94 -9.82 1.38
C ASN A 182 -24.19 -10.79 2.30
N LEU A 183 -23.13 -10.33 2.97
CA LEU A 183 -22.41 -11.13 3.96
C LEU A 183 -23.13 -11.07 5.30
N SER A 184 -23.43 -12.23 5.86
CA SER A 184 -23.82 -12.39 7.27
C SER A 184 -22.60 -12.88 8.05
N LEU A 185 -22.29 -12.21 9.15
CA LEU A 185 -21.30 -12.63 10.13
C LEU A 185 -21.92 -13.57 11.16
#